data_14cdd337dcde273d25110311f47b0c11
#
_entry.id   14cdd337dcde273d25110311f47b0c11
#
_cell.length_a   1.000
_cell.length_b   1.000
_cell.length_c   1.000
_cell.angle_alpha   90.00
_cell.angle_beta   90.00
_cell.angle_gamma   90.00
#
_symmetry.space_group_name_H-M   'P 1'
#
loop_
_entity.id
_entity.type
_entity.pdbx_description
1 polymer ?
#
loop_
_entity_poly.entity_id
_entity_poly.type
_entity_poly.pdbx_seq_one_letter_code
_entity_poly.pdbx_strand_id
1 'polypeptide(L)'
;FPTMDSPEGDEPFPAEATREATSPLRRLQRHACVAAYCGGSEVEQQAAMLGLPAGEWTNPFFAEVLPALCARLHAGVPYFRSSPSEGALPFHVATGIAHYYGVGAYRRPLADVKSAGVKFATECLGFSNVPEPETVAAMMGGTTPPAHHPLWKARQPRDVGSGWDFEDVRDHYLRELFGLDPVTLRSRDTERYLQLSRVVTGEVMRRVYAEWRAPRSVCGGGLVWLLKDVWPGAGWGLIDSLGRPKAAYWYLKRAWAPRSVAFTDEGVDGLQLHVTNDAADVLEGTVEFAMFQHGQVRVAAAEAPVRVEARAGLTLSADAMLGRFPDTAYAYRFGPPPNDVAVARLRAADGSVLAEDFHFPQGLDLPVVSPKAFEASAERLRDGRVAVTLACDTFLQSVHFDSPGFRPDDAHFHVAPGSPRRVVFHPVADRSAKFKVHVGALNLRDLHTLRTD
;
A
#
# COMPACT_ATOMS: atom_id res chain seq x y z
N PHE A 1 2.69 -24.75 4.86
CA PHE A 1 1.50 -25.61 4.79
C PHE A 1 0.34 -24.84 5.42
N PRO A 2 -0.81 -24.73 4.75
CA PRO A 2 -1.98 -24.02 5.26
C PRO A 2 -2.83 -24.95 6.16
N THR A 3 -3.59 -24.34 7.05
CA THR A 3 -4.66 -24.91 7.86
C THR A 3 -4.28 -25.99 8.89
N MET A 4 -5.12 -26.15 9.90
CA MET A 4 -4.93 -27.13 10.99
C MET A 4 -5.35 -28.57 10.63
N ASP A 5 -6.14 -28.74 9.60
CA ASP A 5 -6.74 -30.01 9.18
C ASP A 5 -5.84 -30.84 8.24
N SER A 6 -4.52 -30.70 8.44
CA SER A 6 -3.56 -31.63 7.83
C SER A 6 -3.81 -33.06 8.36
N PRO A 7 -3.86 -34.08 7.48
CA PRO A 7 -4.21 -35.42 7.89
C PRO A 7 -3.13 -36.04 8.80
N GLU A 8 -3.38 -35.97 10.09
CA GLU A 8 -2.55 -36.62 11.10
C GLU A 8 -2.85 -38.13 11.14
N GLY A 9 -1.79 -38.94 11.18
CA GLY A 9 -1.93 -40.38 11.20
C GLY A 9 -2.14 -41.06 9.83
N ASP A 10 -2.24 -40.31 8.76
CA ASP A 10 -2.09 -40.86 7.42
C ASP A 10 -0.60 -40.95 7.07
N GLU A 11 -0.02 -42.14 7.17
CA GLU A 11 1.41 -42.41 6.94
C GLU A 11 1.98 -41.79 5.65
N PRO A 12 1.26 -41.73 4.52
CA PRO A 12 1.75 -41.07 3.32
C PRO A 12 1.96 -39.55 3.46
N PHE A 13 1.17 -38.85 4.27
CA PHE A 13 1.20 -37.39 4.35
C PHE A 13 2.51 -36.81 4.90
N PRO A 14 3.02 -37.22 6.08
CA PRO A 14 4.28 -36.70 6.61
C PRO A 14 5.48 -36.97 5.70
N ALA A 15 5.52 -38.13 5.02
CA ALA A 15 6.58 -38.48 4.08
C ALA A 15 6.52 -37.57 2.83
N GLU A 16 5.33 -37.35 2.27
CA GLU A 16 5.12 -36.48 1.10
C GLU A 16 5.43 -35.02 1.44
N ALA A 17 4.89 -34.52 2.54
CA ALA A 17 5.13 -33.15 3.00
C ALA A 17 6.62 -32.90 3.31
N THR A 18 7.33 -33.87 3.87
CA THR A 18 8.79 -33.81 4.07
C THR A 18 9.55 -33.76 2.75
N ARG A 19 9.11 -34.51 1.75
CA ARG A 19 9.71 -34.52 0.41
C ARG A 19 9.47 -33.18 -0.29
N GLU A 20 8.25 -32.65 -0.22
CA GLU A 20 7.90 -31.34 -0.75
C GLU A 20 8.70 -30.22 -0.08
N ALA A 21 8.78 -30.19 1.26
CA ALA A 21 9.57 -29.18 1.99
C ALA A 21 11.08 -29.27 1.69
N THR A 22 11.60 -30.46 1.46
CA THR A 22 13.02 -30.67 1.14
C THR A 22 13.45 -29.95 -0.14
N SER A 23 12.62 -29.96 -1.16
CA SER A 23 12.93 -29.34 -2.47
C SER A 23 13.18 -27.83 -2.39
N PRO A 24 12.28 -27.00 -1.86
CA PRO A 24 12.55 -25.57 -1.69
C PRO A 24 13.68 -25.28 -0.72
N LEU A 25 13.83 -26.02 0.39
CA LEU A 25 14.93 -25.83 1.33
C LEU A 25 16.29 -26.03 0.63
N ARG A 26 16.48 -27.08 -0.14
CA ARG A 26 17.70 -27.32 -0.93
C ARG A 26 17.99 -26.22 -1.97
N ARG A 27 16.93 -25.65 -2.55
CA ARG A 27 17.06 -24.55 -3.50
C ARG A 27 17.43 -23.25 -2.81
N LEU A 28 16.79 -22.96 -1.66
CA LEU A 28 16.92 -21.67 -0.96
C LEU A 28 18.17 -21.56 -0.08
N GLN A 29 18.77 -22.68 0.39
CA GLN A 29 19.93 -22.68 1.29
C GLN A 29 21.15 -21.91 0.77
N ARG A 30 21.23 -21.68 -0.55
CA ARG A 30 22.33 -20.91 -1.18
C ARG A 30 22.07 -19.41 -1.23
N HIS A 31 20.91 -18.94 -0.77
CA HIS A 31 20.51 -17.54 -0.83
C HIS A 31 20.63 -16.89 0.54
N ALA A 32 21.61 -15.98 0.69
CA ALA A 32 21.87 -15.28 1.95
C ALA A 32 20.74 -14.36 2.44
N CYS A 33 19.73 -14.10 1.60
CA CYS A 33 18.58 -13.27 1.94
C CYS A 33 17.47 -14.04 2.69
N VAL A 34 17.60 -15.35 2.86
CA VAL A 34 16.62 -16.14 3.64
C VAL A 34 16.82 -15.86 5.12
N ALA A 35 15.90 -15.13 5.73
CA ALA A 35 15.97 -14.68 7.12
C ALA A 35 15.31 -15.66 8.11
N ALA A 36 14.24 -16.34 7.68
CA ALA A 36 13.49 -17.30 8.53
C ALA A 36 12.68 -18.28 7.69
N TYR A 37 12.31 -19.39 8.28
CA TYR A 37 11.32 -20.33 7.76
C TYR A 37 10.09 -20.36 8.65
N CYS A 38 8.91 -20.52 8.06
CA CYS A 38 7.65 -20.74 8.77
C CYS A 38 6.99 -22.01 8.26
N GLY A 39 6.59 -22.90 9.16
CA GLY A 39 6.02 -24.22 8.82
C GLY A 39 4.56 -24.17 8.42
N GLY A 40 3.72 -23.54 9.24
CA GLY A 40 2.28 -23.48 9.06
C GLY A 40 1.73 -22.07 8.94
N SER A 41 0.74 -21.86 8.06
CA SER A 41 -0.10 -20.67 8.06
C SER A 41 -1.38 -20.94 8.81
N GLU A 42 -1.64 -20.14 9.84
CA GLU A 42 -2.85 -20.15 10.70
C GLU A 42 -3.16 -21.46 11.45
N VAL A 43 -2.28 -22.45 11.46
CA VAL A 43 -2.51 -23.74 12.11
C VAL A 43 -2.87 -23.56 13.60
N GLU A 44 -2.03 -22.85 14.35
CA GLU A 44 -2.30 -22.62 15.78
C GLU A 44 -3.49 -21.68 15.99
N GLN A 45 -3.65 -20.67 15.14
CA GLN A 45 -4.74 -19.71 15.20
C GLN A 45 -6.10 -20.38 15.03
N GLN A 46 -6.25 -21.22 14.03
CA GLN A 46 -7.51 -21.94 13.75
C GLN A 46 -7.84 -22.90 14.90
N ALA A 47 -6.88 -23.68 15.37
CA ALA A 47 -7.07 -24.60 16.49
C ALA A 47 -7.52 -23.85 17.76
N ALA A 48 -6.88 -22.72 18.09
CA ALA A 48 -7.26 -21.91 19.24
C ALA A 48 -8.65 -21.27 19.08
N MET A 49 -9.00 -20.78 17.88
CA MET A 49 -10.32 -20.22 17.59
C MET A 49 -11.44 -21.26 17.67
N LEU A 50 -11.16 -22.53 17.40
CA LEU A 50 -12.08 -23.65 17.58
C LEU A 50 -12.17 -24.12 19.05
N GLY A 51 -11.40 -23.53 19.96
CA GLY A 51 -11.46 -23.82 21.38
C GLY A 51 -10.63 -25.00 21.82
N LEU A 52 -9.70 -25.49 20.99
CA LEU A 52 -8.78 -26.55 21.39
C LEU A 52 -7.82 -26.07 22.50
N PRO A 53 -7.41 -26.92 23.43
CA PRO A 53 -6.43 -26.57 24.43
C PRO A 53 -5.06 -26.32 23.79
N ALA A 54 -4.22 -25.49 24.43
CA ALA A 54 -2.93 -25.06 23.88
C ALA A 54 -1.98 -26.21 23.50
N GLY A 55 -2.07 -27.35 24.16
CA GLY A 55 -1.28 -28.54 23.81
C GLY A 55 -1.68 -29.21 22.49
N GLU A 56 -2.84 -28.84 21.94
CA GLU A 56 -3.40 -29.40 20.71
C GLU A 56 -3.39 -28.41 19.54
N TRP A 57 -2.76 -27.22 19.69
CA TRP A 57 -2.71 -26.21 18.63
C TRP A 57 -1.75 -26.57 17.50
N THR A 58 -0.77 -27.44 17.76
CA THR A 58 0.21 -27.84 16.75
C THR A 58 0.42 -29.37 16.78
N ASN A 59 0.91 -29.89 15.68
CA ASN A 59 1.20 -31.31 15.56
C ASN A 59 2.73 -31.58 15.44
N PRO A 60 3.19 -32.85 15.61
CA PRO A 60 4.60 -33.20 15.52
C PRO A 60 5.27 -32.83 14.20
N PHE A 61 4.55 -32.80 13.09
CA PHE A 61 5.11 -32.39 11.79
C PHE A 61 5.66 -30.97 11.85
N PHE A 62 4.91 -30.02 12.39
CA PHE A 62 5.32 -28.61 12.52
C PHE A 62 6.26 -28.36 13.70
N ALA A 63 6.11 -29.15 14.78
CA ALA A 63 6.88 -28.94 16.01
C ALA A 63 8.26 -29.63 15.99
N GLU A 64 8.40 -30.75 15.26
CA GLU A 64 9.58 -31.61 15.33
C GLU A 64 10.18 -31.88 13.95
N VAL A 65 9.38 -32.35 12.97
CA VAL A 65 9.89 -32.82 11.67
C VAL A 65 10.42 -31.69 10.84
N LEU A 66 9.65 -30.62 10.64
CA LEU A 66 10.05 -29.48 9.83
C LEU A 66 11.23 -28.70 10.42
N PRO A 67 11.28 -28.36 11.72
CA PRO A 67 12.43 -27.68 12.29
C PRO A 67 13.72 -28.52 12.20
N ALA A 68 13.64 -29.85 12.42
CA ALA A 68 14.78 -30.74 12.23
C ALA A 68 15.26 -30.78 10.77
N LEU A 69 14.32 -30.75 9.81
CA LEU A 69 14.63 -30.67 8.38
C LEU A 69 15.29 -29.33 8.01
N CYS A 70 14.76 -28.21 8.50
CA CYS A 70 15.33 -26.88 8.30
C CYS A 70 16.75 -26.79 8.87
N ALA A 71 16.96 -27.21 10.12
CA ALA A 71 18.25 -27.21 10.78
C ALA A 71 19.29 -28.06 10.05
N ARG A 72 18.88 -29.20 9.49
CA ARG A 72 19.75 -30.09 8.72
C ARG A 72 20.15 -29.53 7.36
N LEU A 73 19.23 -28.87 6.66
CA LEU A 73 19.44 -28.44 5.27
C LEU A 73 19.91 -26.97 5.18
N HIS A 74 19.54 -26.13 6.15
CA HIS A 74 19.93 -24.74 6.17
C HIS A 74 20.17 -24.27 7.60
N ALA A 75 21.26 -24.76 8.20
CA ALA A 75 21.62 -24.44 9.57
C ALA A 75 21.76 -22.92 9.80
N GLY A 76 21.35 -22.46 10.99
CA GLY A 76 21.47 -21.07 11.42
C GLY A 76 20.31 -20.17 10.98
N VAL A 77 19.36 -20.65 10.20
CA VAL A 77 18.14 -19.88 9.85
C VAL A 77 17.05 -20.21 10.87
N PRO A 78 16.44 -19.21 11.53
CA PRO A 78 15.33 -19.41 12.48
C PRO A 78 14.14 -20.10 11.83
N TYR A 79 13.42 -20.89 12.64
CA TYR A 79 12.19 -21.54 12.24
C TYR A 79 11.05 -21.17 13.19
N PHE A 80 9.90 -20.81 12.61
CA PHE A 80 8.63 -20.58 13.30
C PHE A 80 7.65 -21.69 12.91
N ARG A 81 7.04 -22.33 13.90
CA ARG A 81 6.16 -23.49 13.64
C ARG A 81 4.81 -23.07 13.02
N SER A 82 4.31 -21.89 13.35
CA SER A 82 3.07 -21.34 12.80
C SER A 82 3.16 -19.81 12.62
N SER A 83 2.39 -19.26 11.73
CA SER A 83 2.12 -17.84 11.56
C SER A 83 0.61 -17.64 11.55
N PRO A 84 0.01 -16.85 12.49
CA PRO A 84 0.66 -16.19 13.62
C PRO A 84 1.06 -17.16 14.74
N SER A 85 1.90 -16.68 15.67
CA SER A 85 2.33 -17.44 16.84
C SER A 85 2.94 -16.56 17.94
N GLU A 86 3.32 -17.20 19.09
CA GLU A 86 4.07 -16.62 20.21
C GLU A 86 3.28 -15.66 21.13
N GLY A 87 1.95 -15.62 21.05
CA GLY A 87 1.10 -14.94 22.02
C GLY A 87 0.52 -15.89 23.06
N ALA A 88 -0.13 -15.35 24.09
CA ALA A 88 -0.99 -16.15 24.99
C ALA A 88 -2.13 -16.82 24.19
N LEU A 89 -2.57 -16.16 23.13
CA LEU A 89 -3.38 -16.71 22.04
C LEU A 89 -2.70 -16.36 20.71
N PRO A 90 -2.66 -17.27 19.73
CA PRO A 90 -1.95 -17.03 18.46
C PRO A 90 -2.41 -15.79 17.69
N PHE A 91 -3.67 -15.39 17.85
CA PHE A 91 -4.25 -14.20 17.20
C PHE A 91 -4.08 -12.88 17.98
N HIS A 92 -3.28 -12.86 19.05
CA HIS A 92 -2.91 -11.61 19.73
C HIS A 92 -1.86 -10.86 18.92
N VAL A 93 -2.26 -9.76 18.29
CA VAL A 93 -1.41 -9.03 17.35
C VAL A 93 -0.25 -8.25 17.99
N ALA A 94 -0.33 -8.01 19.31
CA ALA A 94 0.67 -7.23 20.06
C ALA A 94 1.88 -8.06 20.54
N THR A 95 1.94 -9.35 20.22
CA THR A 95 3.02 -10.26 20.64
C THR A 95 3.46 -11.14 19.49
N GLY A 96 4.75 -11.49 19.45
CA GLY A 96 5.31 -12.39 18.44
C GLY A 96 5.09 -11.92 17.01
N ILE A 97 4.74 -12.85 16.14
CA ILE A 97 4.36 -12.62 14.74
C ILE A 97 2.83 -12.67 14.59
N ALA A 98 2.27 -11.76 13.82
CA ALA A 98 0.82 -11.52 13.77
C ALA A 98 0.25 -11.58 12.35
N HIS A 99 -1.02 -11.99 12.23
CA HIS A 99 -1.87 -11.67 11.09
C HIS A 99 -2.74 -10.47 11.46
N TYR A 100 -2.43 -9.29 10.90
CA TYR A 100 -3.15 -8.06 11.24
C TYR A 100 -4.11 -7.66 10.13
N TYR A 101 -5.37 -7.95 10.35
CA TYR A 101 -6.48 -7.57 9.47
C TYR A 101 -7.49 -6.62 10.14
N GLY A 102 -7.12 -5.98 11.26
CA GLY A 102 -7.94 -4.98 11.93
C GLY A 102 -8.35 -3.89 10.97
N VAL A 103 -7.37 -3.14 10.42
CA VAL A 103 -7.57 -2.32 9.22
C VAL A 103 -7.47 -3.26 8.02
N GLY A 104 -8.61 -3.55 7.41
CA GLY A 104 -8.76 -4.59 6.38
C GLY A 104 -10.04 -5.36 6.59
N ALA A 105 -9.98 -6.69 6.59
CA ALA A 105 -11.13 -7.60 6.66
C ALA A 105 -12.08 -7.32 7.84
N TYR A 106 -11.56 -6.90 8.99
CA TYR A 106 -12.38 -6.57 10.16
C TYR A 106 -12.95 -5.16 10.16
N ARG A 107 -12.67 -4.35 9.13
CA ARG A 107 -13.23 -3.01 8.91
C ARG A 107 -13.10 -2.06 10.12
N ARG A 108 -12.00 -2.20 10.89
CA ARG A 108 -11.72 -1.27 11.97
C ARG A 108 -11.28 0.09 11.42
N PRO A 109 -11.52 1.18 12.14
CA PRO A 109 -11.09 2.51 11.72
C PRO A 109 -9.55 2.56 11.60
N LEU A 110 -9.02 3.46 10.76
CA LEU A 110 -7.58 3.61 10.57
C LEU A 110 -6.80 3.84 11.86
N ALA A 111 -7.42 4.48 12.84
CA ALA A 111 -6.80 4.71 14.16
C ALA A 111 -6.49 3.41 14.93
N ASP A 112 -7.11 2.27 14.59
CA ASP A 112 -6.84 0.98 15.25
C ASP A 112 -5.36 0.59 15.16
N VAL A 113 -4.69 0.92 14.05
CA VAL A 113 -3.27 0.60 13.85
C VAL A 113 -2.36 1.20 14.92
N LYS A 114 -2.71 2.37 15.49
CA LYS A 114 -1.93 3.03 16.55
C LYS A 114 -1.97 2.24 17.87
N SER A 115 -3.12 1.64 18.19
CA SER A 115 -3.37 0.94 19.46
C SER A 115 -3.13 -0.57 19.38
N ALA A 116 -3.11 -1.16 18.18
CA ALA A 116 -2.97 -2.58 17.98
C ALA A 116 -1.62 -3.15 18.48
N GLY A 117 -0.56 -2.33 18.53
CA GLY A 117 0.74 -2.71 19.08
C GLY A 117 1.46 -3.82 18.31
N VAL A 118 1.17 -3.96 17.01
CA VAL A 118 1.75 -5.00 16.14
C VAL A 118 3.27 -4.97 16.20
N LYS A 119 3.90 -6.14 16.47
CA LYS A 119 5.37 -6.28 16.49
C LYS A 119 5.95 -6.63 15.14
N PHE A 120 5.33 -7.57 14.45
CA PHE A 120 5.64 -7.95 13.07
C PHE A 120 4.42 -8.59 12.44
N ALA A 121 3.92 -8.03 11.35
CA ALA A 121 2.80 -8.60 10.63
C ALA A 121 3.30 -9.50 9.50
N THR A 122 3.18 -10.81 9.66
CA THR A 122 3.49 -11.78 8.60
C THR A 122 2.42 -11.85 7.52
N GLU A 123 1.21 -11.40 7.84
CA GLU A 123 0.14 -11.09 6.89
C GLU A 123 -0.60 -9.83 7.31
N CYS A 124 -0.94 -8.96 6.36
CA CYS A 124 -1.74 -7.78 6.62
C CYS A 124 -2.35 -7.20 5.35
N LEU A 125 -3.32 -6.31 5.52
CA LEU A 125 -3.85 -5.42 4.46
C LEU A 125 -4.32 -6.19 3.22
N GLY A 126 -5.03 -7.31 3.42
CA GLY A 126 -5.73 -8.03 2.37
C GLY A 126 -6.91 -7.20 1.86
N PHE A 127 -6.77 -6.59 0.69
CA PHE A 127 -7.84 -5.82 0.04
C PHE A 127 -8.11 -6.35 -1.36
N SER A 128 -9.36 -6.26 -1.79
CA SER A 128 -9.74 -6.43 -3.19
C SER A 128 -9.21 -5.24 -4.01
N ASN A 129 -7.98 -5.36 -4.53
CA ASN A 129 -7.33 -4.33 -5.32
C ASN A 129 -7.83 -4.36 -6.76
N VAL A 130 -8.54 -3.33 -7.20
CA VAL A 130 -9.07 -3.24 -8.57
C VAL A 130 -7.90 -3.07 -9.55
N PRO A 131 -7.79 -3.91 -10.60
CA PRO A 131 -6.74 -3.77 -11.59
C PRO A 131 -6.99 -2.61 -12.54
N GLU A 132 -5.99 -2.28 -13.35
CA GLU A 132 -6.09 -1.24 -14.37
C GLU A 132 -7.10 -1.60 -15.47
N PRO A 133 -7.65 -0.61 -16.20
CA PRO A 133 -8.73 -0.82 -17.18
C PRO A 133 -8.45 -1.90 -18.21
N GLU A 134 -7.20 -2.04 -18.66
CA GLU A 134 -6.81 -3.05 -19.64
C GLU A 134 -6.97 -4.49 -19.12
N THR A 135 -6.66 -4.73 -17.84
CA THR A 135 -6.84 -6.04 -17.21
C THR A 135 -8.33 -6.31 -16.95
N VAL A 136 -9.10 -5.28 -16.59
CA VAL A 136 -10.57 -5.38 -16.50
C VAL A 136 -11.15 -5.74 -17.86
N ALA A 137 -10.73 -5.08 -18.95
CA ALA A 137 -11.18 -5.37 -20.30
C ALA A 137 -10.82 -6.81 -20.74
N ALA A 138 -9.60 -7.26 -20.45
CA ALA A 138 -9.18 -8.64 -20.73
C ALA A 138 -10.01 -9.67 -19.94
N MET A 139 -10.38 -9.38 -18.72
CA MET A 139 -11.23 -10.23 -17.88
C MET A 139 -12.68 -10.30 -18.38
N MET A 140 -13.20 -9.17 -18.85
CA MET A 140 -14.62 -9.00 -19.20
C MET A 140 -14.92 -9.09 -20.69
N GLY A 141 -13.93 -9.41 -21.53
CA GLY A 141 -14.11 -9.45 -22.98
C GLY A 141 -14.25 -8.07 -23.64
N GLY A 142 -13.64 -7.04 -23.05
CA GLY A 142 -13.64 -5.67 -23.57
C GLY A 142 -14.77 -4.78 -23.06
N THR A 143 -15.62 -5.26 -22.17
CA THR A 143 -16.70 -4.48 -21.57
C THR A 143 -16.35 -4.06 -20.14
N THR A 144 -16.75 -2.85 -19.75
CA THR A 144 -16.68 -2.45 -18.33
C THR A 144 -17.70 -3.28 -17.54
N PRO A 145 -17.30 -3.91 -16.41
CA PRO A 145 -18.21 -4.76 -15.67
C PRO A 145 -19.31 -3.90 -15.04
N PRO A 146 -20.59 -4.22 -15.26
CA PRO A 146 -21.64 -3.66 -14.44
C PRO A 146 -21.47 -4.13 -12.99
N ALA A 147 -21.90 -3.31 -12.05
CA ALA A 147 -21.92 -3.67 -10.64
C ALA A 147 -22.55 -5.06 -10.42
N HIS A 148 -21.91 -5.88 -9.60
CA HIS A 148 -22.35 -7.25 -9.30
C HIS A 148 -22.43 -8.22 -10.48
N HIS A 149 -21.74 -7.96 -11.59
CA HIS A 149 -21.66 -8.92 -12.69
C HIS A 149 -21.12 -10.28 -12.20
N PRO A 150 -21.74 -11.44 -12.56
CA PRO A 150 -21.31 -12.74 -12.04
C PRO A 150 -19.82 -13.03 -12.21
N LEU A 151 -19.22 -12.72 -13.37
CA LEU A 151 -17.77 -12.89 -13.60
C LEU A 151 -16.93 -12.00 -12.67
N TRP A 152 -17.40 -10.78 -12.38
CA TRP A 152 -16.72 -9.89 -11.45
C TRP A 152 -16.77 -10.45 -10.03
N LYS A 153 -17.94 -10.84 -9.56
CA LYS A 153 -18.15 -11.40 -8.20
C LYS A 153 -17.45 -12.74 -8.03
N ALA A 154 -17.43 -13.61 -9.03
CA ALA A 154 -16.74 -14.90 -8.97
C ALA A 154 -15.21 -14.77 -8.84
N ARG A 155 -14.65 -13.59 -9.08
CA ARG A 155 -13.21 -13.29 -8.99
C ARG A 155 -12.85 -12.32 -7.87
N GLN A 156 -13.81 -12.01 -6.98
CA GLN A 156 -13.54 -11.32 -5.74
C GLN A 156 -13.07 -12.32 -4.69
N PRO A 157 -12.03 -12.02 -3.91
CA PRO A 157 -11.67 -12.82 -2.75
C PRO A 157 -12.83 -12.88 -1.77
N ARG A 158 -13.06 -14.07 -1.21
CA ARG A 158 -14.13 -14.32 -0.24
C ARG A 158 -13.77 -15.51 0.62
N ASP A 159 -13.94 -15.38 1.93
CA ASP A 159 -13.80 -16.51 2.83
C ASP A 159 -14.96 -17.48 2.65
N VAL A 160 -14.68 -18.78 2.71
CA VAL A 160 -15.68 -19.84 2.56
C VAL A 160 -16.74 -19.69 3.64
N GLY A 161 -18.02 -19.65 3.23
CA GLY A 161 -19.15 -19.51 4.15
C GLY A 161 -19.47 -18.07 4.57
N SER A 162 -18.64 -17.07 4.23
CA SER A 162 -18.94 -15.67 4.54
C SER A 162 -20.12 -15.12 3.74
N GLY A 163 -20.93 -14.29 4.38
CA GLY A 163 -21.99 -13.49 3.74
C GLY A 163 -21.48 -12.23 3.04
N TRP A 164 -20.17 -11.93 3.11
CA TRP A 164 -19.49 -10.76 2.55
C TRP A 164 -18.27 -11.18 1.73
N ASP A 165 -17.74 -10.28 0.92
CA ASP A 165 -16.49 -10.46 0.20
C ASP A 165 -15.56 -9.23 0.38
N PHE A 166 -14.34 -9.29 -0.17
CA PHE A 166 -13.37 -8.21 0.00
C PHE A 166 -13.72 -6.95 -0.79
N GLU A 167 -14.72 -6.98 -1.68
CA GLU A 167 -15.31 -5.77 -2.25
C GLU A 167 -16.04 -4.97 -1.18
N ASP A 168 -16.78 -5.63 -0.27
CA ASP A 168 -17.46 -4.99 0.85
C ASP A 168 -16.48 -4.33 1.82
N VAL A 169 -15.31 -4.94 2.02
CA VAL A 169 -14.22 -4.37 2.82
C VAL A 169 -13.68 -3.09 2.16
N ARG A 170 -13.41 -3.13 0.87
CA ARG A 170 -12.94 -1.95 0.11
C ARG A 170 -13.98 -0.83 0.13
N ASP A 171 -15.25 -1.16 -0.05
CA ASP A 171 -16.35 -0.21 -0.05
C ASP A 171 -16.57 0.46 1.32
N HIS A 172 -16.28 -0.25 2.42
CA HIS A 172 -16.26 0.36 3.75
C HIS A 172 -15.26 1.52 3.81
N TYR A 173 -14.02 1.32 3.38
CA TYR A 173 -13.00 2.37 3.38
C TYR A 173 -13.22 3.43 2.30
N LEU A 174 -13.88 3.10 1.18
CA LEU A 174 -14.29 4.09 0.20
C LEU A 174 -15.28 5.09 0.81
N ARG A 175 -16.29 4.57 1.55
CA ARG A 175 -17.23 5.43 2.29
C ARG A 175 -16.53 6.27 3.35
N GLU A 176 -15.63 5.67 4.12
CA GLU A 176 -14.91 6.34 5.20
C GLU A 176 -14.01 7.46 4.69
N LEU A 177 -13.22 7.22 3.65
CA LEU A 177 -12.21 8.17 3.17
C LEU A 177 -12.73 9.19 2.17
N PHE A 178 -13.72 8.84 1.34
CA PHE A 178 -14.30 9.75 0.34
C PHE A 178 -15.65 10.34 0.77
N GLY A 179 -16.29 9.83 1.83
CA GLY A 179 -17.62 10.29 2.25
C GLY A 179 -18.75 9.94 1.26
N LEU A 180 -18.49 9.10 0.26
CA LEU A 180 -19.41 8.73 -0.80
C LEU A 180 -20.10 7.37 -0.51
N ASP A 181 -21.33 7.21 -0.95
CA ASP A 181 -22.00 5.91 -0.85
C ASP A 181 -21.63 4.99 -2.03
N PRO A 182 -20.89 3.89 -1.79
CA PRO A 182 -20.42 3.00 -2.85
C PRO A 182 -21.56 2.33 -3.62
N VAL A 183 -22.70 2.07 -2.98
CA VAL A 183 -23.85 1.42 -3.62
C VAL A 183 -24.47 2.33 -4.68
N THR A 184 -24.71 3.58 -4.31
CA THR A 184 -25.22 4.60 -5.22
C THR A 184 -24.21 4.88 -6.35
N LEU A 185 -22.93 5.04 -6.00
CA LEU A 185 -21.87 5.35 -6.97
C LEU A 185 -21.73 4.21 -7.99
N ARG A 186 -21.71 2.96 -7.53
CA ARG A 186 -21.60 1.76 -8.36
C ARG A 186 -22.69 1.65 -9.41
N SER A 187 -23.92 2.06 -9.05
CA SER A 187 -25.08 1.98 -9.94
C SER A 187 -25.22 3.18 -10.88
N ARG A 188 -24.75 4.38 -10.48
CA ARG A 188 -24.91 5.61 -11.24
C ARG A 188 -23.72 5.96 -12.11
N ASP A 189 -22.52 5.65 -11.62
CA ASP A 189 -21.24 5.96 -12.28
C ASP A 189 -20.22 4.87 -11.96
N THR A 190 -20.34 3.72 -12.64
CA THR A 190 -19.47 2.56 -12.45
C THR A 190 -18.02 2.88 -12.72
N GLU A 191 -17.73 3.75 -13.71
CA GLU A 191 -16.34 4.13 -14.03
C GLU A 191 -15.70 4.91 -12.88
N ARG A 192 -16.40 5.89 -12.34
CA ARG A 192 -15.95 6.64 -11.16
C ARG A 192 -15.79 5.73 -9.94
N TYR A 193 -16.72 4.82 -9.72
CA TYR A 193 -16.60 3.81 -8.66
C TYR A 193 -15.30 3.00 -8.79
N LEU A 194 -14.97 2.52 -9.98
CA LEU A 194 -13.74 1.76 -10.21
C LEU A 194 -12.47 2.61 -10.03
N GLN A 195 -12.49 3.88 -10.44
CA GLN A 195 -11.38 4.82 -10.23
C GLN A 195 -11.12 5.03 -8.74
N LEU A 196 -12.14 5.36 -7.96
CA LEU A 196 -12.02 5.53 -6.50
C LEU A 196 -11.61 4.22 -5.82
N SER A 197 -12.14 3.09 -6.26
CA SER A 197 -11.83 1.76 -5.75
C SER A 197 -10.37 1.35 -5.97
N ARG A 198 -9.72 1.80 -7.05
CA ARG A 198 -8.27 1.59 -7.26
C ARG A 198 -7.44 2.34 -6.23
N VAL A 199 -7.83 3.57 -5.93
CA VAL A 199 -7.05 4.49 -5.10
C VAL A 199 -7.20 4.23 -3.60
N VAL A 200 -8.43 3.92 -3.16
CA VAL A 200 -8.74 3.83 -1.73
C VAL A 200 -7.88 2.81 -0.98
N THR A 201 -7.61 1.65 -1.59
CA THR A 201 -6.79 0.60 -0.95
C THR A 201 -5.34 1.05 -0.79
N GLY A 202 -4.80 1.76 -1.77
CA GLY A 202 -3.47 2.36 -1.71
C GLY A 202 -3.36 3.43 -0.61
N GLU A 203 -4.37 4.28 -0.47
CA GLU A 203 -4.44 5.31 0.58
C GLU A 203 -4.50 4.70 1.97
N VAL A 204 -5.32 3.65 2.17
CA VAL A 204 -5.38 2.92 3.45
C VAL A 204 -4.04 2.30 3.79
N MET A 205 -3.46 1.53 2.86
CA MET A 205 -2.20 0.83 3.07
C MET A 205 -1.05 1.81 3.39
N ARG A 206 -0.95 2.92 2.65
CA ARG A 206 0.04 3.97 2.90
C ARG A 206 -0.06 4.52 4.32
N ARG A 207 -1.28 4.83 4.78
CA ARG A 207 -1.51 5.36 6.13
C ARG A 207 -1.14 4.36 7.22
N VAL A 208 -1.42 3.08 7.04
CA VAL A 208 -1.00 2.03 7.98
C VAL A 208 0.53 1.97 8.08
N TYR A 209 1.23 1.98 6.94
CA TYR A 209 2.70 1.98 6.93
C TYR A 209 3.31 3.29 7.47
N ALA A 210 2.64 4.43 7.33
CA ALA A 210 3.07 5.68 7.97
C ALA A 210 3.13 5.53 9.50
N GLU A 211 2.12 4.89 10.10
CA GLU A 211 2.10 4.59 11.54
C GLU A 211 3.16 3.55 11.94
N TRP A 212 3.30 2.45 11.17
CA TRP A 212 4.26 1.40 11.49
C TRP A 212 5.72 1.82 11.31
N ARG A 213 6.00 2.75 10.40
CA ARG A 213 7.35 3.30 10.16
C ARG A 213 7.67 4.55 10.98
N ALA A 214 6.71 5.08 11.72
CA ALA A 214 6.95 6.19 12.62
C ALA A 214 7.97 5.80 13.71
N PRO A 215 8.90 6.69 14.10
CA PRO A 215 9.96 6.37 15.10
C PRO A 215 9.44 5.85 16.43
N ARG A 216 8.19 6.21 16.80
CA ARG A 216 7.52 5.72 18.01
C ARG A 216 6.97 4.30 17.89
N SER A 217 6.90 3.76 16.70
CA SER A 217 6.30 2.46 16.45
C SER A 217 7.14 1.32 17.02
N VAL A 218 6.45 0.29 17.51
CA VAL A 218 7.07 -0.98 17.94
C VAL A 218 7.09 -2.03 16.83
N CYS A 219 6.57 -1.69 15.64
CA CYS A 219 6.48 -2.61 14.52
C CYS A 219 7.81 -2.74 13.80
N GLY A 220 8.35 -3.96 13.76
CA GLY A 220 9.58 -4.29 13.05
C GLY A 220 9.39 -4.59 11.56
N GLY A 221 8.15 -4.73 11.09
CA GLY A 221 7.84 -4.97 9.68
C GLY A 221 6.44 -5.51 9.44
N GLY A 222 6.05 -5.51 8.15
CA GLY A 222 4.78 -6.05 7.71
C GLY A 222 4.86 -6.58 6.28
N LEU A 223 4.27 -7.75 6.03
CA LEU A 223 4.15 -8.38 4.73
C LEU A 223 2.71 -8.28 4.26
N VAL A 224 2.49 -7.55 3.18
CA VAL A 224 1.14 -7.37 2.62
C VAL A 224 0.65 -8.67 1.98
N TRP A 225 -0.56 -9.04 2.26
CA TRP A 225 -1.27 -10.11 1.61
C TRP A 225 -2.04 -9.59 0.40
N LEU A 226 -1.61 -9.85 -0.90
CA LEU A 226 -0.41 -10.57 -1.31
C LEU A 226 0.27 -9.85 -2.50
N LEU A 227 1.38 -10.39 -2.98
CA LEU A 227 2.16 -9.74 -4.03
C LEU A 227 1.46 -9.76 -5.39
N LYS A 228 0.93 -10.93 -5.85
CA LYS A 228 0.48 -11.08 -7.24
C LYS A 228 -0.73 -12.01 -7.36
N ASP A 229 -1.73 -11.58 -8.14
CA ASP A 229 -2.86 -12.43 -8.50
C ASP A 229 -2.46 -13.54 -9.47
N VAL A 230 -3.14 -14.69 -9.36
CA VAL A 230 -2.97 -15.84 -10.27
C VAL A 230 -3.91 -15.81 -11.46
N TRP A 231 -5.04 -15.09 -11.37
CA TRP A 231 -6.01 -14.90 -12.46
C TRP A 231 -6.50 -13.45 -12.54
N PRO A 232 -7.05 -13.00 -13.68
CA PRO A 232 -7.61 -11.65 -13.80
C PRO A 232 -8.80 -11.44 -12.87
N GLY A 233 -8.72 -10.41 -12.03
CA GLY A 233 -9.77 -10.07 -11.05
C GLY A 233 -9.36 -8.93 -10.14
N ALA A 234 -10.29 -8.44 -9.32
CA ALA A 234 -9.96 -7.54 -8.23
C ALA A 234 -9.55 -8.37 -6.98
N GLY A 235 -8.47 -9.12 -7.13
CA GLY A 235 -7.89 -9.95 -6.09
C GLY A 235 -7.02 -9.16 -5.11
N TRP A 236 -6.44 -9.87 -4.13
CA TRP A 236 -5.55 -9.27 -3.12
C TRP A 236 -4.20 -8.80 -3.67
N GLY A 237 -3.78 -9.28 -4.85
CA GLY A 237 -2.48 -8.96 -5.42
C GLY A 237 -2.25 -7.46 -5.61
N LEU A 238 -1.04 -7.00 -5.28
CA LEU A 238 -0.54 -5.67 -5.64
C LEU A 238 -0.20 -5.58 -7.13
N ILE A 239 0.17 -6.72 -7.71
CA ILE A 239 0.41 -6.92 -9.14
C ILE A 239 -0.70 -7.83 -9.68
N ASP A 240 -1.28 -7.49 -10.81
CA ASP A 240 -2.31 -8.32 -11.42
C ASP A 240 -1.73 -9.58 -12.10
N SER A 241 -2.61 -10.47 -12.55
CA SER A 241 -2.23 -11.73 -13.21
C SER A 241 -1.47 -11.55 -14.53
N LEU A 242 -1.58 -10.38 -15.16
CA LEU A 242 -0.87 -10.01 -16.38
C LEU A 242 0.49 -9.35 -16.10
N GLY A 243 0.88 -9.25 -14.83
CA GLY A 243 2.15 -8.66 -14.40
C GLY A 243 2.16 -7.14 -14.38
N ARG A 244 0.99 -6.49 -14.29
CA ARG A 244 0.87 -5.03 -14.20
C ARG A 244 0.68 -4.59 -12.76
N PRO A 245 1.43 -3.58 -12.29
CA PRO A 245 1.20 -2.98 -10.97
C PRO A 245 -0.19 -2.36 -10.90
N LYS A 246 -0.92 -2.65 -9.81
CA LYS A 246 -2.17 -1.96 -9.47
C LYS A 246 -1.89 -0.68 -8.68
N ALA A 247 -2.89 0.19 -8.49
CA ALA A 247 -2.69 1.46 -7.78
C ALA A 247 -2.01 1.31 -6.42
N ALA A 248 -2.43 0.35 -5.60
CA ALA A 248 -1.86 0.09 -4.27
C ALA A 248 -0.34 -0.21 -4.31
N TYR A 249 0.17 -0.86 -5.36
CA TYR A 249 1.61 -1.08 -5.54
C TYR A 249 2.40 0.23 -5.55
N TRP A 250 1.91 1.25 -6.25
CA TRP A 250 2.59 2.53 -6.37
C TRP A 250 2.59 3.32 -5.07
N TYR A 251 1.48 3.28 -4.33
CA TYR A 251 1.40 3.86 -2.98
C TYR A 251 2.42 3.21 -2.04
N LEU A 252 2.49 1.88 -2.03
CA LEU A 252 3.42 1.14 -1.18
C LEU A 252 4.87 1.28 -1.62
N LYS A 253 5.16 1.33 -2.93
CA LYS A 253 6.50 1.61 -3.45
C LYS A 253 7.07 2.90 -2.86
N ARG A 254 6.25 3.96 -2.76
CA ARG A 254 6.66 5.22 -2.13
C ARG A 254 6.72 5.12 -0.61
N ALA A 255 5.73 4.49 0.02
CA ALA A 255 5.71 4.29 1.47
C ALA A 255 6.88 3.45 1.99
N TRP A 256 7.41 2.53 1.19
CA TRP A 256 8.56 1.67 1.52
C TRP A 256 9.90 2.20 1.02
N ALA A 257 9.95 3.40 0.45
CA ALA A 257 11.22 3.99 0.03
C ALA A 257 12.21 4.04 1.21
N PRO A 258 13.50 3.70 0.98
CA PRO A 258 14.51 3.70 2.05
C PRO A 258 14.64 5.05 2.76
N ARG A 259 14.41 6.14 2.05
CA ARG A 259 14.31 7.50 2.59
C ARG A 259 12.92 8.03 2.29
N SER A 260 12.17 8.34 3.32
CA SER A 260 10.77 8.75 3.18
C SER A 260 10.39 9.83 4.18
N VAL A 261 9.33 10.54 3.87
CA VAL A 261 8.58 11.39 4.79
C VAL A 261 7.12 10.94 4.78
N ALA A 262 6.48 10.87 5.93
CA ALA A 262 5.08 10.47 6.05
C ALA A 262 4.36 11.29 7.12
N PHE A 263 3.08 11.57 6.88
CA PHE A 263 2.20 12.17 7.88
C PHE A 263 1.55 11.14 8.77
N THR A 264 1.40 11.49 10.05
CA THR A 264 0.37 10.93 10.91
C THR A 264 -0.48 12.06 11.48
N ASP A 265 -1.77 11.77 11.67
CA ASP A 265 -2.74 12.67 12.27
C ASP A 265 -2.88 12.32 13.76
N GLU A 266 -2.45 13.23 14.63
CA GLU A 266 -2.51 13.06 16.09
C GLU A 266 -3.70 13.80 16.72
N GLY A 267 -4.72 14.12 15.91
CA GLY A 267 -5.90 14.83 16.37
C GLY A 267 -5.58 16.22 16.91
N VAL A 268 -5.84 16.45 18.19
CA VAL A 268 -5.60 17.75 18.84
C VAL A 268 -4.12 18.14 18.93
N ASP A 269 -3.21 17.18 18.77
CA ASP A 269 -1.76 17.42 18.73
C ASP A 269 -1.25 17.74 17.31
N GLY A 270 -2.16 17.90 16.35
CA GLY A 270 -1.88 18.30 14.97
C GLY A 270 -1.23 17.20 14.13
N LEU A 271 -0.65 17.62 13.00
CA LEU A 271 0.06 16.70 12.10
C LEU A 271 1.51 16.49 12.56
N GLN A 272 1.94 15.24 12.56
CA GLN A 272 3.35 14.87 12.72
C GLN A 272 3.93 14.43 11.38
N LEU A 273 5.19 14.82 11.12
CA LEU A 273 5.96 14.44 9.95
C LEU A 273 7.07 13.48 10.39
N HIS A 274 7.04 12.25 9.91
CA HIS A 274 8.04 11.24 10.23
C HIS A 274 9.01 11.10 9.07
N VAL A 275 10.28 11.45 9.29
CA VAL A 275 11.37 11.20 8.34
C VAL A 275 12.00 9.88 8.69
N THR A 276 12.07 8.95 7.74
CA THR A 276 12.68 7.63 7.92
C THR A 276 13.91 7.50 7.01
N ASN A 277 15.02 7.03 7.57
CA ASN A 277 16.24 6.70 6.85
C ASN A 277 16.62 5.23 7.12
N ASP A 278 16.20 4.31 6.25
CA ASP A 278 16.57 2.89 6.31
C ASP A 278 17.92 2.60 5.60
N ALA A 279 18.52 3.61 4.97
CA ALA A 279 19.81 3.47 4.31
C ALA A 279 20.95 3.31 5.32
N ALA A 280 22.11 2.86 4.85
CA ALA A 280 23.30 2.62 5.67
C ALA A 280 24.14 3.89 5.91
N ASP A 281 23.77 5.01 5.30
CA ASP A 281 24.44 6.31 5.40
C ASP A 281 23.52 7.36 6.03
N VAL A 282 24.11 8.43 6.55
CA VAL A 282 23.40 9.55 7.14
C VAL A 282 22.59 10.28 6.07
N LEU A 283 21.38 10.65 6.38
CA LEU A 283 20.55 11.55 5.58
C LEU A 283 20.69 12.97 6.09
N GLU A 284 21.18 13.87 5.25
CA GLU A 284 21.13 15.31 5.45
C GLU A 284 20.21 15.93 4.40
N GLY A 285 19.37 16.88 4.82
CA GLY A 285 18.40 17.48 3.91
C GLY A 285 17.49 18.49 4.58
N THR A 286 16.38 18.78 3.92
CA THR A 286 15.37 19.72 4.40
C THR A 286 13.97 19.10 4.28
N VAL A 287 13.16 19.22 5.31
CA VAL A 287 11.73 18.93 5.25
C VAL A 287 10.99 20.24 5.00
N GLU A 288 10.25 20.29 3.89
CA GLU A 288 9.30 21.34 3.58
C GLU A 288 7.90 20.89 3.99
N PHE A 289 7.15 21.79 4.64
CA PHE A 289 5.74 21.61 4.96
C PHE A 289 4.93 22.75 4.36
N ALA A 290 3.80 22.45 3.70
CA ALA A 290 2.90 23.47 3.16
C ALA A 290 1.44 23.02 3.28
N MET A 291 0.55 24.00 3.46
CA MET A 291 -0.91 23.83 3.46
C MET A 291 -1.51 24.62 2.31
N PHE A 292 -2.45 23.99 1.60
CA PHE A 292 -3.14 24.60 0.46
C PHE A 292 -4.65 24.63 0.69
N GLN A 293 -5.27 25.76 0.35
CA GLN A 293 -6.72 25.95 0.31
C GLN A 293 -7.19 25.94 -1.14
N HIS A 294 -8.32 25.29 -1.41
CA HIS A 294 -8.88 25.05 -2.75
C HIS A 294 -7.89 24.38 -3.71
N GLY A 295 -6.97 23.58 -3.15
CA GLY A 295 -5.91 22.94 -3.92
C GLY A 295 -4.92 23.89 -4.63
N GLN A 296 -4.98 25.20 -4.40
CA GLN A 296 -4.20 26.22 -5.12
C GLN A 296 -3.46 27.18 -4.20
N VAL A 297 -4.18 27.79 -3.27
CA VAL A 297 -3.67 28.90 -2.47
C VAL A 297 -2.85 28.35 -1.30
N ARG A 298 -1.55 28.60 -1.29
CA ARG A 298 -0.69 28.24 -0.19
C ARG A 298 -0.94 29.17 1.01
N VAL A 299 -1.59 28.65 2.03
CA VAL A 299 -2.01 29.40 3.25
C VAL A 299 -1.00 29.35 4.36
N ALA A 300 -0.15 28.34 4.38
CA ALA A 300 0.97 28.22 5.33
C ALA A 300 2.12 27.44 4.70
N ALA A 301 3.34 27.76 5.11
CA ALA A 301 4.53 26.97 4.76
C ALA A 301 5.61 27.16 5.82
N ALA A 302 6.41 26.13 6.01
CA ALA A 302 7.60 26.13 6.83
C ALA A 302 8.60 25.12 6.28
N GLU A 303 9.86 25.27 6.65
CA GLU A 303 10.92 24.33 6.34
C GLU A 303 11.82 24.12 7.56
N ALA A 304 12.41 22.93 7.68
CA ALA A 304 13.35 22.60 8.73
C ALA A 304 14.50 21.76 8.17
N PRO A 305 15.74 22.11 8.49
CA PRO A 305 16.87 21.25 8.19
C PRO A 305 16.77 19.97 9.02
N VAL A 306 17.13 18.84 8.43
CA VAL A 306 17.13 17.55 9.09
C VAL A 306 18.43 16.81 8.90
N ARG A 307 18.85 16.10 9.95
CA ARG A 307 19.92 15.12 9.94
C ARG A 307 19.40 13.85 10.62
N VAL A 308 19.36 12.76 9.87
CA VAL A 308 18.85 11.47 10.35
C VAL A 308 19.93 10.42 10.16
N GLU A 309 20.35 9.79 11.24
CA GLU A 309 21.37 8.76 11.24
C GLU A 309 20.93 7.53 10.40
N ALA A 310 21.89 6.69 10.03
CA ALA A 310 21.65 5.45 9.34
C ALA A 310 20.66 4.56 10.13
N ARG A 311 19.65 4.01 9.46
CA ARG A 311 18.62 3.12 10.05
C ARG A 311 17.89 3.75 11.24
N ALA A 312 17.60 5.04 11.14
CA ALA A 312 16.93 5.81 12.17
C ALA A 312 15.75 6.61 11.60
N GLY A 313 15.00 7.25 12.48
CA GLY A 313 13.90 8.15 12.13
C GLY A 313 13.87 9.39 13.00
N LEU A 314 13.22 10.43 12.49
CA LEU A 314 13.00 11.70 13.14
C LEU A 314 11.53 12.10 13.03
N THR A 315 10.96 12.66 14.09
CA THR A 315 9.60 13.22 14.05
C THR A 315 9.67 14.73 14.21
N LEU A 316 8.93 15.45 13.36
CA LEU A 316 8.72 16.89 13.41
C LEU A 316 7.23 17.17 13.61
N SER A 317 6.89 18.19 14.43
CA SER A 317 5.53 18.69 14.53
C SER A 317 5.30 19.79 13.50
N ALA A 318 4.23 19.69 12.70
CA ALA A 318 3.85 20.72 11.75
C ALA A 318 3.58 22.07 12.44
N ASP A 319 2.93 22.04 13.61
CA ASP A 319 2.62 23.23 14.39
C ASP A 319 3.89 23.91 14.90
N ALA A 320 4.85 23.11 15.40
CA ALA A 320 6.16 23.62 15.82
C ALA A 320 6.97 24.22 14.65
N MET A 321 6.93 23.59 13.48
CA MET A 321 7.57 24.13 12.26
C MET A 321 6.97 25.47 11.85
N LEU A 322 5.64 25.65 11.96
CA LEU A 322 4.96 26.89 11.62
C LEU A 322 5.11 27.99 12.68
N GLY A 323 5.56 27.64 13.88
CA GLY A 323 5.71 28.60 15.01
C GLY A 323 4.40 29.26 15.46
N ARG A 324 3.27 28.67 15.12
CA ARG A 324 1.92 29.12 15.47
C ARG A 324 0.97 27.91 15.51
N PHE A 325 -0.21 28.10 16.08
CA PHE A 325 -1.27 27.10 16.12
C PHE A 325 -2.25 27.28 14.92
N PRO A 326 -2.16 26.45 13.85
CA PRO A 326 -3.01 26.56 12.66
C PRO A 326 -4.09 25.47 12.56
N ASP A 327 -4.31 24.62 13.59
CA ASP A 327 -5.19 23.42 13.53
C ASP A 327 -4.93 22.57 12.28
N THR A 328 -3.67 22.13 12.12
CA THR A 328 -3.19 21.42 10.91
C THR A 328 -3.98 20.16 10.58
N ALA A 329 -4.54 19.47 11.58
CA ALA A 329 -5.38 18.28 11.44
C ALA A 329 -6.89 18.61 11.35
N TYR A 330 -7.28 19.88 11.48
CA TYR A 330 -8.68 20.32 11.60
C TYR A 330 -9.44 19.58 12.72
N ALA A 331 -8.75 19.30 13.82
CA ALA A 331 -9.29 18.58 14.98
C ALA A 331 -10.22 19.43 15.83
N TYR A 332 -9.89 20.71 16.00
CA TYR A 332 -10.65 21.66 16.83
C TYR A 332 -11.90 22.20 16.13
N ARG A 333 -11.90 22.30 14.83
CA ARG A 333 -13.05 22.76 14.01
C ARG A 333 -13.61 24.12 14.41
N PHE A 334 -12.74 25.07 14.81
CA PHE A 334 -13.13 26.44 15.24
C PHE A 334 -13.55 27.37 14.10
N GLY A 335 -13.88 26.87 12.97
CA GLY A 335 -14.31 27.64 11.82
C GLY A 335 -14.29 26.79 10.56
N PRO A 336 -14.36 27.38 9.38
CA PRO A 336 -14.16 26.65 8.14
C PRO A 336 -12.74 26.07 8.10
N PRO A 337 -12.54 24.91 7.44
CA PRO A 337 -11.22 24.30 7.31
C PRO A 337 -10.20 25.29 6.72
N PRO A 338 -9.01 25.40 7.33
CA PRO A 338 -7.98 26.33 6.86
C PRO A 338 -7.33 25.86 5.55
N ASN A 339 -7.39 24.53 5.28
CA ASN A 339 -6.83 23.89 4.10
C ASN A 339 -7.60 22.61 3.74
N ASP A 340 -7.46 22.17 2.52
CA ASP A 340 -7.96 20.88 2.02
C ASP A 340 -6.82 19.88 1.73
N VAL A 341 -5.58 20.38 1.58
CA VAL A 341 -4.39 19.54 1.37
C VAL A 341 -3.22 20.09 2.18
N ALA A 342 -2.55 19.21 2.92
CA ALA A 342 -1.22 19.44 3.48
C ALA A 342 -0.19 18.58 2.75
N VAL A 343 1.01 19.13 2.53
CA VAL A 343 2.10 18.50 1.79
C VAL A 343 3.36 18.51 2.63
N ALA A 344 4.00 17.36 2.78
CA ALA A 344 5.35 17.21 3.30
C ALA A 344 6.29 16.78 2.18
N ARG A 345 7.47 17.40 2.08
CA ARG A 345 8.49 17.08 1.09
C ARG A 345 9.84 16.99 1.75
N LEU A 346 10.53 15.88 1.51
CA LEU A 346 11.91 15.67 1.92
C LEU A 346 12.84 15.97 0.73
N ARG A 347 13.75 16.92 0.89
CA ARG A 347 14.79 17.21 -0.09
C ARG A 347 16.16 16.78 0.42
N ALA A 348 16.97 16.25 -0.48
CA ALA A 348 18.39 16.05 -0.23
C ALA A 348 19.17 17.40 -0.23
N ALA A 349 20.42 17.35 0.22
CA ALA A 349 21.30 18.53 0.27
C ALA A 349 21.54 19.19 -1.11
N ASP A 350 21.44 18.42 -2.21
CA ASP A 350 21.53 18.93 -3.59
C ASP A 350 20.21 19.53 -4.11
N GLY A 351 19.16 19.59 -3.28
CA GLY A 351 17.85 20.10 -3.60
C GLY A 351 16.91 19.11 -4.33
N SER A 352 17.37 17.90 -4.63
CA SER A 352 16.52 16.88 -5.24
C SER A 352 15.44 16.39 -4.26
N VAL A 353 14.25 16.12 -4.79
CA VAL A 353 13.13 15.59 -3.99
C VAL A 353 13.33 14.08 -3.79
N LEU A 354 13.48 13.67 -2.54
CA LEU A 354 13.61 12.26 -2.15
C LEU A 354 12.25 11.60 -1.92
N ALA A 355 11.33 12.31 -1.27
CA ALA A 355 9.99 11.80 -0.94
C ALA A 355 8.99 12.92 -0.75
N GLU A 356 7.72 12.60 -0.94
CA GLU A 356 6.58 13.47 -0.66
C GLU A 356 5.47 12.67 0.00
N ASP A 357 4.73 13.30 0.89
CA ASP A 357 3.49 12.77 1.45
C ASP A 357 2.43 13.85 1.56
N PHE A 358 1.16 13.41 1.64
CA PHE A 358 -0.01 14.27 1.57
C PHE A 358 -1.02 13.91 2.64
N HIS A 359 -1.63 14.93 3.26
CA HIS A 359 -2.71 14.75 4.20
C HIS A 359 -3.93 15.58 3.78
N PHE A 360 -5.12 15.01 3.98
CA PHE A 360 -6.40 15.57 3.56
C PHE A 360 -7.32 15.67 4.78
N PRO A 361 -7.38 16.83 5.44
CA PRO A 361 -8.10 16.97 6.71
C PRO A 361 -9.62 16.82 6.58
N GLN A 362 -10.16 16.95 5.37
CA GLN A 362 -11.59 16.84 5.08
C GLN A 362 -11.96 15.57 4.30
N GLY A 363 -11.01 14.60 4.16
CA GLY A 363 -11.20 13.41 3.35
C GLY A 363 -10.71 13.57 1.91
N LEU A 364 -10.91 12.53 1.11
CA LEU A 364 -10.31 12.39 -0.21
C LEU A 364 -11.21 12.86 -1.37
N ASP A 365 -12.45 13.26 -1.11
CA ASP A 365 -13.33 13.76 -2.17
C ASP A 365 -13.03 15.23 -2.44
N LEU A 366 -12.06 15.48 -3.32
CA LEU A 366 -11.63 16.83 -3.69
C LEU A 366 -12.43 17.38 -4.88
N PRO A 367 -12.59 18.71 -4.97
CA PRO A 367 -13.24 19.34 -6.11
C PRO A 367 -12.59 18.98 -7.45
N VAL A 368 -13.44 18.77 -8.47
CA VAL A 368 -13.01 18.51 -9.84
C VAL A 368 -12.38 19.76 -10.46
N VAL A 369 -11.20 19.60 -11.02
CA VAL A 369 -10.45 20.68 -11.69
C VAL A 369 -10.50 20.56 -13.22
N SER A 370 -10.31 21.70 -13.89
CA SER A 370 -10.23 21.76 -15.34
C SER A 370 -8.90 21.21 -15.86
N PRO A 371 -8.84 20.58 -17.06
CA PRO A 371 -7.59 20.21 -17.71
C PRO A 371 -6.62 21.37 -17.97
N LYS A 372 -7.09 22.60 -17.96
CA LYS A 372 -6.24 23.81 -18.05
C LYS A 372 -5.42 24.09 -16.79
N ALA A 373 -5.70 23.38 -15.71
CA ALA A 373 -5.01 23.54 -14.43
C ALA A 373 -3.61 22.89 -14.40
N PHE A 374 -3.21 22.18 -15.45
CA PHE A 374 -1.88 21.60 -15.53
C PHE A 374 -1.28 21.63 -16.93
N GLU A 375 0.04 21.62 -16.95
CA GLU A 375 0.85 21.50 -18.13
C GLU A 375 1.56 20.15 -18.16
N ALA A 376 1.69 19.56 -19.33
CA ALA A 376 2.42 18.32 -19.50
C ALA A 376 3.27 18.37 -20.78
N SER A 377 4.50 17.90 -20.69
CA SER A 377 5.42 17.77 -21.82
C SER A 377 6.01 16.38 -21.88
N ALA A 378 6.36 15.91 -23.08
CA ALA A 378 6.98 14.62 -23.28
C ALA A 378 8.26 14.78 -24.13
N GLU A 379 9.35 14.14 -23.71
CA GLU A 379 10.66 14.15 -24.34
C GLU A 379 11.13 12.72 -24.56
N ARG A 380 11.51 12.37 -25.81
CA ARG A 380 12.12 11.07 -26.11
C ARG A 380 13.60 11.08 -25.72
N LEU A 381 14.00 10.13 -24.90
CA LEU A 381 15.38 9.92 -24.49
C LEU A 381 16.16 9.10 -25.52
N ARG A 382 17.50 9.19 -25.51
CA ARG A 382 18.39 8.55 -26.50
C ARG A 382 18.27 7.01 -26.52
N ASP A 383 17.83 6.39 -25.43
CA ASP A 383 17.69 4.94 -25.28
C ASP A 383 16.26 4.42 -25.62
N GLY A 384 15.40 5.29 -26.17
CA GLY A 384 14.03 4.96 -26.58
C GLY A 384 12.99 5.11 -25.47
N ARG A 385 13.41 5.40 -24.22
CA ARG A 385 12.48 5.79 -23.15
C ARG A 385 11.89 7.17 -23.43
N VAL A 386 10.79 7.48 -22.77
CA VAL A 386 10.17 8.81 -22.86
C VAL A 386 10.00 9.40 -21.47
N ALA A 387 10.46 10.61 -21.27
CA ALA A 387 10.24 11.35 -20.03
C ALA A 387 9.01 12.25 -20.18
N VAL A 388 8.07 12.15 -19.26
CA VAL A 388 6.91 13.03 -19.17
C VAL A 388 7.08 13.89 -17.93
N THR A 389 6.99 15.22 -18.11
CA THR A 389 7.02 16.19 -16.99
C THR A 389 5.64 16.80 -16.86
N LEU A 390 5.11 16.77 -15.63
CA LEU A 390 3.82 17.32 -15.25
C LEU A 390 4.04 18.50 -14.31
N ALA A 391 3.39 19.63 -14.57
CA ALA A 391 3.36 20.80 -13.69
C ALA A 391 1.91 21.26 -13.53
N CYS A 392 1.54 21.80 -12.38
CA CYS A 392 0.19 22.23 -12.12
C CYS A 392 0.14 23.47 -11.22
N ASP A 393 -0.89 24.28 -11.41
CA ASP A 393 -1.26 25.39 -10.54
C ASP A 393 -2.32 25.00 -9.52
N THR A 394 -2.95 23.84 -9.72
CA THR A 394 -3.95 23.27 -8.82
C THR A 394 -3.56 21.84 -8.51
N PHE A 395 -3.76 21.41 -7.26
CA PHE A 395 -3.46 20.07 -6.80
C PHE A 395 -4.12 19.00 -7.68
N LEU A 396 -3.33 18.01 -8.12
CA LEU A 396 -3.79 16.84 -8.86
C LEU A 396 -3.71 15.60 -7.98
N GLN A 397 -4.84 14.90 -7.85
CA GLN A 397 -4.97 13.74 -7.00
C GLN A 397 -4.79 12.44 -7.78
N SER A 398 -3.88 11.58 -7.30
CA SER A 398 -3.67 10.22 -7.85
C SER A 398 -3.57 10.20 -9.37
N VAL A 399 -2.54 10.87 -9.90
CA VAL A 399 -2.24 10.93 -11.34
C VAL A 399 -1.94 9.54 -11.85
N HIS A 400 -2.61 9.13 -12.91
CA HIS A 400 -2.48 7.83 -13.54
C HIS A 400 -2.34 7.95 -15.06
N PHE A 401 -1.91 6.88 -15.68
CA PHE A 401 -1.55 6.87 -17.10
C PHE A 401 -2.18 5.68 -17.82
N ASP A 402 -2.72 5.95 -19.02
CA ASP A 402 -2.97 4.93 -20.02
C ASP A 402 -1.97 5.13 -21.16
N SER A 403 -1.03 4.19 -21.31
CA SER A 403 0.11 4.30 -22.23
C SER A 403 0.38 2.98 -22.95
N PRO A 404 -0.40 2.65 -23.99
CA PRO A 404 -0.21 1.41 -24.75
C PRO A 404 1.23 1.24 -25.25
N GLY A 405 1.84 0.09 -24.95
CA GLY A 405 3.22 -0.23 -25.35
C GLY A 405 4.32 0.37 -24.48
N PHE A 406 3.99 1.14 -23.43
CA PHE A 406 4.95 1.71 -22.49
C PHE A 406 4.52 1.48 -21.05
N ARG A 407 5.50 1.42 -20.14
CA ARG A 407 5.27 1.31 -18.69
C ARG A 407 5.93 2.48 -17.96
N PRO A 408 5.21 3.25 -17.14
CA PRO A 408 5.79 4.30 -16.32
C PRO A 408 6.63 3.69 -15.18
N ASP A 409 7.60 4.44 -14.70
CA ASP A 409 8.37 4.10 -13.50
C ASP A 409 7.65 4.52 -12.20
N ASP A 410 6.63 5.38 -12.29
CA ASP A 410 5.71 5.74 -11.19
C ASP A 410 4.32 6.09 -11.73
N ALA A 411 3.28 5.86 -10.92
CA ALA A 411 1.89 6.20 -11.21
C ALA A 411 1.09 6.35 -9.90
N HIS A 412 -0.17 6.79 -10.00
CA HIS A 412 -1.04 7.00 -8.85
C HIS A 412 -0.40 7.84 -7.73
N PHE A 413 0.29 8.91 -8.12
CA PHE A 413 0.89 9.89 -7.21
C PHE A 413 0.12 11.21 -7.23
N HIS A 414 0.32 12.03 -6.21
CA HIS A 414 -0.22 13.38 -6.18
C HIS A 414 0.78 14.39 -6.74
N VAL A 415 0.27 15.52 -7.25
CA VAL A 415 1.10 16.65 -7.70
C VAL A 415 0.62 17.91 -7.01
N ALA A 416 1.48 18.52 -6.21
CA ALA A 416 1.19 19.80 -5.56
C ALA A 416 1.48 20.99 -6.49
N PRO A 417 0.77 22.12 -6.32
CA PRO A 417 1.05 23.34 -7.06
C PRO A 417 2.52 23.76 -6.96
N GLY A 418 3.11 24.14 -8.10
CA GLY A 418 4.50 24.59 -8.18
C GLY A 418 5.54 23.47 -7.97
N SER A 419 5.13 22.20 -8.01
CA SER A 419 6.02 21.03 -7.81
C SER A 419 5.97 20.12 -9.03
N PRO A 420 6.76 20.39 -10.08
CA PRO A 420 6.74 19.55 -11.27
C PRO A 420 7.21 18.12 -10.94
N ARG A 421 6.51 17.14 -11.54
CA ARG A 421 6.83 15.72 -11.42
C ARG A 421 7.28 15.15 -12.76
N ARG A 422 8.41 14.44 -12.75
CA ARG A 422 8.94 13.75 -13.93
C ARG A 422 8.75 12.24 -13.78
N VAL A 423 8.19 11.62 -14.81
CA VAL A 423 7.95 10.16 -14.92
C VAL A 423 8.63 9.64 -16.17
N VAL A 424 9.32 8.51 -16.08
CA VAL A 424 10.00 7.88 -17.21
C VAL A 424 9.23 6.65 -17.67
N PHE A 425 8.88 6.63 -18.95
CA PHE A 425 8.17 5.54 -19.59
C PHE A 425 9.15 4.63 -20.33
N HIS A 426 9.09 3.35 -20.03
CA HIS A 426 9.91 2.29 -20.63
C HIS A 426 9.12 1.56 -21.71
N PRO A 427 9.63 1.42 -22.96
CA PRO A 427 8.97 0.64 -23.98
C PRO A 427 8.91 -0.84 -23.58
N VAL A 428 7.74 -1.48 -23.80
CA VAL A 428 7.52 -2.89 -23.42
C VAL A 428 8.21 -3.86 -24.40
N ALA A 429 8.16 -3.56 -25.69
CA ALA A 429 8.71 -4.44 -26.72
C ALA A 429 9.56 -3.68 -27.75
N ASP A 430 9.00 -2.67 -28.41
CA ASP A 430 9.65 -1.92 -29.49
C ASP A 430 10.07 -0.52 -29.02
N ARG A 431 11.39 -0.25 -29.04
CA ARG A 431 11.97 1.04 -28.65
C ARG A 431 11.66 2.17 -29.65
N SER A 432 11.29 1.82 -30.89
CA SER A 432 10.91 2.77 -31.93
C SER A 432 9.41 3.07 -31.97
N ALA A 433 8.60 2.41 -31.12
CA ALA A 433 7.16 2.62 -31.07
C ALA A 433 6.81 4.09 -30.83
N LYS A 434 5.79 4.59 -31.52
CA LYS A 434 5.25 5.92 -31.27
C LYS A 434 4.69 6.00 -29.86
N PHE A 435 5.10 7.01 -29.13
CA PHE A 435 4.60 7.23 -27.78
C PHE A 435 3.28 7.98 -27.81
N LYS A 436 2.31 7.43 -27.11
CA LYS A 436 1.04 8.09 -26.80
C LYS A 436 0.69 7.76 -25.36
N VAL A 437 0.33 8.77 -24.57
CA VAL A 437 -0.15 8.59 -23.21
C VAL A 437 -1.37 9.46 -22.95
N HIS A 438 -2.35 8.89 -22.28
CA HIS A 438 -3.45 9.62 -21.68
C HIS A 438 -3.14 9.80 -20.19
N VAL A 439 -3.09 11.04 -19.75
CA VAL A 439 -2.84 11.42 -18.36
C VAL A 439 -4.17 11.74 -17.71
N GLY A 440 -4.50 11.07 -16.64
CA GLY A 440 -5.66 11.33 -15.79
C GLY A 440 -5.27 11.64 -14.37
N ALA A 441 -6.17 12.27 -13.62
CA ALA A 441 -6.08 12.39 -12.17
C ALA A 441 -7.48 12.20 -11.58
N LEU A 442 -7.55 11.77 -10.33
CA LEU A 442 -8.82 11.45 -9.71
C LEU A 442 -9.77 12.64 -9.62
N ASN A 443 -9.21 13.84 -9.50
CA ASN A 443 -9.94 15.10 -9.49
C ASN A 443 -9.85 15.89 -10.82
N LEU A 444 -9.42 15.27 -11.91
CA LEU A 444 -9.38 15.91 -13.24
C LEU A 444 -10.63 15.50 -14.05
N ARG A 445 -11.28 16.48 -14.69
CA ARG A 445 -12.52 16.24 -15.44
C ARG A 445 -12.32 15.34 -16.65
N ASP A 446 -11.25 15.60 -17.43
CA ASP A 446 -10.99 14.93 -18.70
C ASP A 446 -9.53 14.48 -18.77
N LEU A 447 -9.27 13.42 -19.57
CA LEU A 447 -7.93 12.94 -19.82
C LEU A 447 -7.17 13.93 -20.74
N HIS A 448 -5.91 14.19 -20.41
CA HIS A 448 -4.99 14.94 -21.24
C HIS A 448 -4.13 13.98 -22.10
N THR A 449 -4.04 14.22 -23.40
CA THR A 449 -3.28 13.34 -24.31
C THR A 449 -1.97 13.97 -24.74
N LEU A 450 -0.87 13.26 -24.50
CA LEU A 450 0.46 13.61 -25.03
C LEU A 450 0.89 12.60 -26.08
N ARG A 451 1.66 13.10 -27.04
CA ARG A 451 2.30 12.31 -28.09
C ARG A 451 3.71 12.80 -28.33
N THR A 452 4.61 11.91 -28.70
CA THR A 452 5.92 12.27 -29.27
C THR A 452 6.19 11.36 -30.47
N ASP A 453 6.80 11.92 -31.47
CA ASP A 453 7.24 11.20 -32.66
C ASP A 453 8.39 10.25 -32.34
#